data_72e792492b62a3db486d7b36cde05310
#
_entry.id   72e792492b62a3db486d7b36cde05310
#
_cell.length_a   1.000
_cell.length_b   1.000
_cell.length_c   1.000
_cell.angle_alpha   90.00
_cell.angle_beta   90.00
_cell.angle_gamma   90.00
#
_symmetry.space_group_name_H-M   'P 1'
#
loop_
_entity.id
_entity.type
_entity.pdbx_description
1 polymer ?
#
loop_
_entity_poly.entity_id
_entity_poly.type
_entity_poly.pdbx_seq_one_letter_code
_entity_poly.pdbx_strand_id
1 'polypeptide(L)'
;DTTPGTIFNYSNAAPVLIVGIIQIASKMPIDKFAERYLFEPLNIQKYKFWEGNGGPQNNGMALLYLTSRDMAKLGQLYLQNGQWNNVQILPADYIKDAISPKVRNVGANGIYSGYDYGYFWWINPVWKQLKQGQMIPNIFLARGAGGQNIIIWPEKKIVVVITGWNIDKPNKPEEIFDKYIAY
;
A
#
# COMPACT_ATOMS: atom_id res chain seq x y z
N ASP A 1 16.39 -14.79 16.31
CA ASP A 1 16.53 -15.74 15.20
C ASP A 1 15.35 -16.70 15.22
N THR A 2 14.52 -16.64 14.18
CA THR A 2 13.33 -17.49 14.01
C THR A 2 13.35 -18.11 12.63
N THR A 3 12.72 -19.27 12.48
CA THR A 3 12.60 -19.91 11.18
C THR A 3 11.79 -19.02 10.23
N PRO A 4 12.24 -18.79 8.98
CA PRO A 4 11.48 -18.00 7.99
C PRO A 4 10.05 -18.51 7.83
N GLY A 5 9.08 -17.59 7.78
CA GLY A 5 7.66 -17.91 7.63
C GLY A 5 6.91 -18.22 8.93
N THR A 6 7.57 -18.26 10.09
CA THR A 6 6.92 -18.61 11.36
C THR A 6 6.39 -17.40 12.14
N ILE A 7 7.03 -16.24 12.01
CA ILE A 7 6.65 -15.01 12.71
C ILE A 7 6.60 -13.86 11.72
N PHE A 8 5.51 -13.09 11.78
CA PHE A 8 5.43 -11.81 11.08
C PHE A 8 6.00 -10.69 11.96
N ASN A 9 6.95 -9.96 11.42
CA ASN A 9 7.45 -8.73 12.02
C ASN A 9 7.52 -7.65 10.94
N TYR A 10 6.68 -6.61 11.06
CA TYR A 10 6.70 -5.50 10.14
C TYR A 10 8.04 -4.76 10.21
N SER A 11 8.68 -4.61 9.06
CA SER A 11 9.98 -3.95 8.98
C SER A 11 10.12 -3.12 7.69
N ASN A 12 10.66 -1.92 7.82
CA ASN A 12 11.03 -1.08 6.69
C ASN A 12 12.29 -1.61 5.93
N ALA A 13 12.96 -2.61 6.46
CA ALA A 13 14.11 -3.23 5.77
C ALA A 13 13.67 -4.05 4.54
N ALA A 14 12.49 -4.65 4.55
CA ALA A 14 12.00 -5.45 3.44
C ALA A 14 11.84 -4.63 2.14
N PRO A 15 11.16 -3.46 2.11
CA PRO A 15 11.10 -2.63 0.92
C PRO A 15 12.47 -2.13 0.47
N VAL A 16 13.40 -1.86 1.39
CA VAL A 16 14.79 -1.49 1.05
C VAL A 16 15.48 -2.57 0.23
N LEU A 17 15.38 -3.83 0.66
CA LEU A 17 15.94 -4.97 -0.07
C LEU A 17 15.30 -5.12 -1.45
N ILE A 18 13.99 -4.97 -1.58
CA ILE A 18 13.28 -5.05 -2.86
C ILE A 18 13.75 -3.94 -3.81
N VAL A 19 13.92 -2.71 -3.32
CA VAL A 19 14.49 -1.62 -4.12
C VAL A 19 15.87 -2.00 -4.67
N GLY A 20 16.75 -2.54 -3.82
CA GLY A 20 18.07 -3.01 -4.26
C GLY A 20 17.99 -4.09 -5.34
N ILE A 21 17.10 -5.06 -5.19
CA ILE A 21 16.87 -6.12 -6.18
C ILE A 21 16.38 -5.54 -7.51
N ILE A 22 15.41 -4.61 -7.47
CA ILE A 22 14.90 -3.95 -8.69
C ILE A 22 16.03 -3.19 -9.41
N GLN A 23 16.85 -2.43 -8.69
CA GLN A 23 17.95 -1.67 -9.29
C GLN A 23 18.98 -2.59 -9.97
N ILE A 24 19.34 -3.69 -9.32
CA ILE A 24 20.28 -4.67 -9.90
C ILE A 24 19.67 -5.36 -11.12
N ALA A 25 18.44 -5.84 -11.02
CA ALA A 25 17.78 -6.59 -12.08
C ALA A 25 17.47 -5.72 -13.31
N SER A 26 17.03 -4.48 -13.09
CA SER A 26 16.66 -3.55 -14.16
C SER A 26 17.83 -2.76 -14.73
N LYS A 27 18.95 -2.70 -13.99
CA LYS A 27 20.09 -1.81 -14.25
C LYS A 27 19.68 -0.32 -14.29
N MET A 28 18.65 0.04 -13.55
CA MET A 28 18.09 1.39 -13.47
C MET A 28 18.02 1.85 -12.02
N PRO A 29 18.26 3.15 -11.74
CA PRO A 29 17.87 3.73 -10.45
C PRO A 29 16.37 3.57 -10.21
N ILE A 30 15.97 3.42 -8.94
CA ILE A 30 14.56 3.12 -8.61
C ILE A 30 13.59 4.22 -9.02
N ASP A 31 14.01 5.49 -8.94
CA ASP A 31 13.24 6.63 -9.41
C ASP A 31 12.99 6.56 -10.92
N LYS A 32 14.01 6.22 -11.70
CA LYS A 32 13.90 6.06 -13.16
C LYS A 32 13.09 4.84 -13.55
N PHE A 33 13.21 3.76 -12.79
CA PHE A 33 12.37 2.58 -12.97
C PHE A 33 10.89 2.90 -12.71
N ALA A 34 10.58 3.56 -11.59
CA ALA A 34 9.23 3.95 -11.24
C ALA A 34 8.65 4.98 -12.24
N GLU A 35 9.44 5.97 -12.66
CA GLU A 35 9.07 6.94 -13.68
C GLU A 35 8.61 6.24 -14.96
N ARG A 36 9.46 5.41 -15.53
CA ARG A 36 9.22 4.75 -16.81
C ARG A 36 8.06 3.76 -16.78
N TYR A 37 7.98 2.91 -15.75
CA TYR A 37 7.08 1.76 -15.76
C TYR A 37 5.78 1.99 -14.97
N LEU A 38 5.70 3.05 -14.18
CA LEU A 38 4.54 3.34 -13.35
C LEU A 38 4.03 4.78 -13.51
N PHE A 39 4.89 5.78 -13.36
CA PHE A 39 4.43 7.17 -13.29
C PHE A 39 4.04 7.73 -14.65
N GLU A 40 4.85 7.51 -15.69
CA GLU A 40 4.52 7.94 -17.05
C GLU A 40 3.22 7.29 -17.54
N PRO A 41 3.02 5.95 -17.45
CA PRO A 41 1.76 5.32 -17.85
C PRO A 41 0.54 5.84 -17.10
N LEU A 42 0.68 6.20 -15.82
CA LEU A 42 -0.40 6.75 -15.00
C LEU A 42 -0.53 8.28 -15.12
N ASN A 43 0.29 8.92 -15.93
CA ASN A 43 0.38 10.37 -16.01
C ASN A 43 0.55 11.03 -14.62
N ILE A 44 1.50 10.51 -13.83
CA ILE A 44 1.94 11.06 -12.55
C ILE A 44 3.15 11.95 -12.83
N GLN A 45 2.97 13.26 -12.75
CA GLN A 45 4.01 14.23 -13.10
C GLN A 45 4.64 14.90 -11.87
N LYS A 46 3.90 14.92 -10.74
CA LYS A 46 4.33 15.59 -9.51
C LYS A 46 4.63 14.55 -8.45
N TYR A 47 5.89 14.18 -8.35
CA TYR A 47 6.37 13.27 -7.32
C TYR A 47 7.73 13.71 -6.82
N LYS A 48 8.09 13.26 -5.61
CA LYS A 48 9.43 13.43 -5.06
C LYS A 48 9.78 12.19 -4.26
N PHE A 49 10.92 11.60 -4.54
CA PHE A 49 11.55 10.65 -3.63
C PHE A 49 12.31 11.41 -2.54
N TRP A 50 12.27 10.87 -1.32
CA TRP A 50 13.06 11.46 -0.24
C TRP A 50 14.56 11.25 -0.50
N GLU A 51 15.26 12.34 -0.57
CA GLU A 51 16.71 12.39 -0.72
C GLU A 51 17.33 12.42 0.68
N GLY A 52 17.38 11.32 1.40
CA GLY A 52 18.16 11.25 2.63
C GLY A 52 19.65 11.57 2.35
N ASN A 53 20.53 11.36 3.30
CA ASN A 53 21.96 11.73 3.24
C ASN A 53 22.75 11.08 2.08
N GLY A 54 22.18 10.82 0.95
CA GLY A 54 22.81 10.19 -0.21
C GLY A 54 21.91 10.06 -1.43
N GLY A 55 20.72 10.67 -1.43
CA GLY A 55 19.75 10.61 -2.53
C GLY A 55 19.02 9.27 -2.65
N PRO A 56 18.04 9.16 -3.57
CA PRO A 56 17.21 7.97 -3.77
C PRO A 56 18.02 6.71 -4.08
N GLN A 57 19.22 6.90 -4.65
CA GLN A 57 20.09 5.81 -5.08
C GLN A 57 20.79 5.09 -3.92
N ASN A 58 20.95 5.75 -2.78
CA ASN A 58 21.76 5.23 -1.68
C ASN A 58 20.96 4.81 -0.45
N ASN A 59 19.70 5.20 -0.34
CA ASN A 59 18.93 4.99 0.88
C ASN A 59 17.93 3.84 0.85
N GLY A 60 17.81 3.12 -0.23
CA GLY A 60 16.93 1.94 -0.29
C GLY A 60 15.49 2.12 0.24
N MET A 61 15.24 3.18 0.97
CA MET A 61 13.92 3.55 1.49
C MET A 61 13.33 4.58 0.54
N ALA A 62 12.58 4.10 -0.43
CA ALA A 62 11.81 4.94 -1.33
C ALA A 62 10.61 5.56 -0.59
N LEU A 63 10.86 6.54 0.27
CA LEU A 63 9.79 7.40 0.73
C LEU A 63 9.36 8.26 -0.46
N LEU A 64 8.14 8.03 -0.90
CA LEU A 64 7.57 8.66 -2.08
C LEU A 64 6.53 9.68 -1.65
N TYR A 65 6.68 10.92 -2.12
CA TYR A 65 5.69 11.97 -1.99
C TYR A 65 4.88 12.06 -3.26
N LEU A 66 3.56 11.97 -3.13
CA LEU A 66 2.59 12.09 -4.22
C LEU A 66 1.48 13.06 -3.82
N THR A 67 0.80 13.62 -4.82
CA THR A 67 -0.47 14.29 -4.57
C THR A 67 -1.55 13.28 -4.20
N SER A 68 -2.58 13.69 -3.46
CA SER A 68 -3.71 12.79 -3.14
C SER A 68 -4.37 12.22 -4.39
N ARG A 69 -4.43 12.98 -5.48
CA ARG A 69 -4.97 12.50 -6.77
C ARG A 69 -4.09 11.44 -7.42
N ASP A 70 -2.78 11.56 -7.30
CA ASP A 70 -1.85 10.56 -7.84
C ASP A 70 -1.84 9.29 -6.98
N MET A 71 -2.01 9.42 -5.66
CA MET A 71 -2.27 8.26 -4.78
C MET A 71 -3.56 7.53 -5.20
N ALA A 72 -4.61 8.27 -5.56
CA ALA A 72 -5.87 7.67 -6.03
C ALA A 72 -5.69 6.92 -7.36
N LYS A 73 -4.81 7.36 -8.26
CA LYS A 73 -4.47 6.61 -9.49
C LYS A 73 -3.85 5.25 -9.17
N LEU A 74 -2.98 5.18 -8.17
CA LEU A 74 -2.43 3.89 -7.71
C LEU A 74 -3.52 2.98 -7.17
N GLY A 75 -4.43 3.51 -6.36
CA GLY A 75 -5.59 2.75 -5.89
C GLY A 75 -6.49 2.28 -7.01
N GLN A 76 -6.77 3.14 -7.98
CA GLN A 76 -7.58 2.83 -9.16
C GLN A 76 -6.92 1.76 -10.04
N LEU A 77 -5.60 1.78 -10.19
CA LEU A 77 -4.85 0.75 -10.91
C LEU A 77 -5.08 -0.64 -10.29
N TYR A 78 -5.03 -0.75 -8.96
CA TYR A 78 -5.33 -1.99 -8.26
C TYR A 78 -6.81 -2.38 -8.39
N LEU A 79 -7.72 -1.43 -8.25
CA LEU A 79 -9.17 -1.66 -8.43
C LEU A 79 -9.52 -2.19 -9.82
N GLN A 80 -8.75 -1.80 -10.83
CA GLN A 80 -8.88 -2.23 -12.22
C GLN A 80 -8.00 -3.43 -12.60
N ASN A 81 -7.56 -4.23 -11.62
CA ASN A 81 -6.70 -5.40 -11.86
C ASN A 81 -5.43 -5.08 -12.68
N GLY A 82 -4.82 -3.94 -12.42
CA GLY A 82 -3.58 -3.53 -13.07
C GLY A 82 -3.75 -2.86 -14.43
N GLN A 83 -4.97 -2.57 -14.87
CA GLN A 83 -5.24 -1.86 -16.11
C GLN A 83 -5.37 -0.35 -15.90
N TRP A 84 -4.89 0.42 -16.86
CA TRP A 84 -5.05 1.86 -16.94
C TRP A 84 -5.26 2.29 -18.40
N ASN A 85 -6.35 3.00 -18.68
CA ASN A 85 -6.72 3.40 -20.03
C ASN A 85 -6.67 2.24 -21.06
N ASN A 86 -7.19 1.07 -20.69
CA ASN A 86 -7.18 -0.18 -21.47
C ASN A 86 -5.78 -0.77 -21.75
N VAL A 87 -4.74 -0.29 -21.06
CA VAL A 87 -3.40 -0.85 -21.12
C VAL A 87 -3.10 -1.61 -19.83
N GLN A 88 -2.60 -2.83 -19.91
CA GLN A 88 -2.15 -3.60 -18.75
C GLN A 88 -0.80 -3.07 -18.28
N ILE A 89 -0.78 -2.39 -17.15
CA ILE A 89 0.44 -1.84 -16.52
C ILE A 89 1.06 -2.85 -15.55
N LEU A 90 0.22 -3.50 -14.73
CA LEU A 90 0.64 -4.57 -13.83
C LEU A 90 -0.10 -5.86 -14.19
N PRO A 91 0.55 -7.03 -14.16
CA PRO A 91 -0.13 -8.29 -14.43
C PRO A 91 -1.31 -8.51 -13.49
N ALA A 92 -2.46 -8.93 -14.02
CA ALA A 92 -3.66 -9.16 -13.21
C ALA A 92 -3.44 -10.25 -12.14
N ASP A 93 -2.68 -11.30 -12.47
CA ASP A 93 -2.33 -12.36 -11.53
C ASP A 93 -1.46 -11.83 -10.38
N TYR A 94 -0.54 -10.91 -10.66
CA TYR A 94 0.24 -10.24 -9.62
C TYR A 94 -0.64 -9.43 -8.69
N ILE A 95 -1.59 -8.64 -9.22
CA ILE A 95 -2.54 -7.89 -8.41
C ILE A 95 -3.32 -8.81 -7.47
N LYS A 96 -3.91 -9.87 -8.03
CA LYS A 96 -4.65 -10.87 -7.26
C LYS A 96 -3.79 -11.49 -6.16
N ASP A 97 -2.55 -11.82 -6.48
CA ASP A 97 -1.63 -12.42 -5.52
C ASP A 97 -1.18 -11.41 -4.45
N ALA A 98 -0.92 -10.17 -4.83
CA ALA A 98 -0.46 -9.11 -3.94
C ALA A 98 -1.49 -8.74 -2.86
N ILE A 99 -2.79 -8.78 -3.18
CA ILE A 99 -3.87 -8.48 -2.24
C ILE A 99 -4.48 -9.75 -1.61
N SER A 100 -3.89 -10.92 -1.83
CA SER A 100 -4.28 -12.14 -1.11
C SER A 100 -3.50 -12.26 0.20
N PRO A 101 -4.14 -12.72 1.30
CA PRO A 101 -3.46 -12.89 2.58
C PRO A 101 -2.28 -13.87 2.48
N LYS A 102 -1.07 -13.39 2.77
CA LYS A 102 0.14 -14.20 2.94
C LYS A 102 0.39 -14.51 4.42
N VAL A 103 0.00 -13.57 5.26
CA VAL A 103 0.00 -13.71 6.71
C VAL A 103 -1.37 -13.29 7.22
N ARG A 104 -1.98 -14.10 8.09
CA ARG A 104 -3.29 -13.80 8.67
C ARG A 104 -3.14 -13.29 10.09
N ASN A 105 -4.04 -12.37 10.47
CA ASN A 105 -4.14 -11.81 11.82
C ASN A 105 -2.79 -11.31 12.35
N VAL A 106 -2.15 -10.44 11.58
CA VAL A 106 -0.86 -9.87 11.97
C VAL A 106 -0.99 -9.01 13.23
N GLY A 107 -0.16 -9.29 14.21
CA GLY A 107 -0.08 -8.53 15.43
C GLY A 107 -1.27 -8.76 16.36
N ALA A 108 -1.23 -9.82 17.15
CA ALA A 108 -2.24 -10.11 18.16
C ALA A 108 -2.47 -8.96 19.16
N ASN A 109 -1.50 -8.05 19.30
CA ASN A 109 -1.58 -6.86 20.15
C ASN A 109 -0.90 -5.67 19.46
N GLY A 110 -1.63 -4.59 19.23
CA GLY A 110 -1.09 -3.35 18.68
C GLY A 110 -1.93 -2.74 17.56
N ILE A 111 -1.41 -1.68 16.94
CA ILE A 111 -2.09 -0.90 15.88
C ILE A 111 -2.39 -1.69 14.59
N TYR A 112 -1.83 -2.87 14.44
CA TYR A 112 -2.02 -3.77 13.31
C TYR A 112 -2.85 -5.01 13.64
N SER A 113 -3.39 -5.07 14.86
CA SER A 113 -4.22 -6.21 15.28
C SER A 113 -5.44 -6.35 14.38
N GLY A 114 -5.71 -7.59 13.97
CA GLY A 114 -6.88 -7.90 13.14
C GLY A 114 -6.73 -7.69 11.64
N TYR A 115 -5.56 -7.27 11.17
CA TYR A 115 -5.28 -7.24 9.73
C TYR A 115 -4.68 -8.55 9.25
N ASP A 116 -5.00 -8.91 8.01
CA ASP A 116 -4.19 -9.81 7.21
C ASP A 116 -3.15 -8.98 6.41
N TYR A 117 -2.11 -9.63 5.88
CA TYR A 117 -1.07 -8.95 5.13
C TYR A 117 -0.72 -9.69 3.84
N GLY A 118 -0.67 -8.96 2.74
CA GLY A 118 -0.26 -9.43 1.43
C GLY A 118 1.13 -8.89 1.05
N TYR A 119 1.36 -8.61 -0.23
CA TYR A 119 2.60 -7.97 -0.67
C TYR A 119 2.52 -6.45 -0.42
N PHE A 120 2.92 -6.03 0.79
CA PHE A 120 2.85 -4.65 1.29
C PHE A 120 1.43 -4.06 1.40
N TRP A 121 0.38 -4.88 1.28
CA TRP A 121 -1.00 -4.49 1.49
C TRP A 121 -1.52 -5.02 2.82
N TRP A 122 -2.16 -4.13 3.57
CA TRP A 122 -2.98 -4.50 4.73
C TRP A 122 -4.35 -4.91 4.23
N ILE A 123 -4.86 -6.05 4.67
CA ILE A 123 -6.04 -6.69 4.08
C ILE A 123 -7.05 -6.97 5.18
N ASN A 124 -8.34 -6.87 4.84
CA ASN A 124 -9.46 -7.17 5.71
C ASN A 124 -9.33 -6.54 7.10
N PRO A 125 -9.21 -5.21 7.19
CA PRO A 125 -9.10 -4.55 8.48
C PRO A 125 -10.35 -4.80 9.32
N VAL A 126 -10.17 -5.40 10.48
CA VAL A 126 -11.25 -5.60 11.46
C VAL A 126 -11.27 -4.40 12.40
N TRP A 127 -11.60 -3.23 11.88
CA TRP A 127 -11.80 -2.04 12.73
C TRP A 127 -13.26 -1.86 13.18
N LYS A 128 -14.14 -2.68 12.65
CA LYS A 128 -15.56 -2.69 13.01
C LYS A 128 -15.92 -4.00 13.65
N GLN A 129 -16.60 -3.95 14.78
CA GLN A 129 -17.34 -5.11 15.25
C GLN A 129 -18.47 -5.36 14.26
N LEU A 130 -18.28 -6.35 13.38
CA LEU A 130 -19.33 -6.78 12.48
C LEU A 130 -20.49 -7.31 13.31
N LYS A 131 -21.71 -6.88 13.01
CA LYS A 131 -22.90 -7.50 13.56
C LYS A 131 -22.93 -8.96 13.12
N GLN A 132 -23.43 -9.82 14.00
CA GLN A 132 -23.53 -11.26 13.71
C GLN A 132 -24.19 -11.48 12.34
N GLY A 133 -23.53 -12.21 11.45
CA GLY A 133 -24.00 -12.50 10.09
C GLY A 133 -23.56 -11.51 9.00
N GLN A 134 -22.84 -10.44 9.33
CA GLN A 134 -22.27 -9.57 8.29
C GLN A 134 -21.00 -10.20 7.69
N MET A 135 -20.89 -10.14 6.37
CA MET A 135 -19.66 -10.53 5.66
C MET A 135 -18.57 -9.48 5.92
N ILE A 136 -17.34 -9.95 6.13
CA ILE A 136 -16.16 -9.07 6.18
C ILE A 136 -15.95 -8.47 4.79
N PRO A 137 -15.96 -7.15 4.64
CA PRO A 137 -15.69 -6.54 3.35
C PRO A 137 -14.29 -6.92 2.87
N ASN A 138 -14.14 -7.22 1.59
CA ASN A 138 -12.82 -7.41 0.98
C ASN A 138 -12.17 -6.04 0.73
N ILE A 139 -11.64 -5.44 1.78
CA ILE A 139 -10.98 -4.14 1.75
C ILE A 139 -9.49 -4.35 1.93
N PHE A 140 -8.69 -3.64 1.16
CA PHE A 140 -7.25 -3.61 1.34
C PHE A 140 -6.72 -2.17 1.27
N LEU A 141 -5.61 -1.94 1.94
CA LEU A 141 -5.08 -0.58 2.06
C LEU A 141 -3.55 -0.53 2.12
N ALA A 142 -2.99 0.52 1.54
CA ALA A 142 -1.63 0.94 1.78
C ALA A 142 -1.62 2.02 2.87
N ARG A 143 -0.70 1.88 3.83
CA ARG A 143 -0.56 2.81 4.97
C ARG A 143 0.83 3.42 5.01
N GLY A 144 0.87 4.73 5.17
CA GLY A 144 2.09 5.51 5.34
C GLY A 144 2.11 6.25 6.68
N ALA A 145 3.31 6.62 7.12
CA ALA A 145 3.51 7.40 8.32
C ALA A 145 2.73 8.72 8.29
N GLY A 146 2.25 9.17 9.44
CA GLY A 146 1.50 10.44 9.58
C GLY A 146 0.05 10.38 9.10
N GLY A 147 -0.47 9.21 8.63
CA GLY A 147 -1.86 9.04 8.22
C GLY A 147 -2.13 9.05 6.74
N GLN A 148 -1.13 8.72 5.97
CA GLN A 148 -1.30 8.53 4.55
C GLN A 148 -1.98 7.18 4.32
N ASN A 149 -3.11 7.14 3.61
CA ASN A 149 -3.80 5.90 3.29
C ASN A 149 -4.37 5.92 1.88
N ILE A 150 -4.26 4.78 1.23
CA ILE A 150 -5.03 4.43 0.04
C ILE A 150 -5.89 3.25 0.45
N ILE A 151 -7.19 3.40 0.50
CA ILE A 151 -8.15 2.36 0.88
C ILE A 151 -8.93 1.96 -0.37
N ILE A 152 -9.03 0.67 -0.62
CA ILE A 152 -9.68 0.13 -1.81
C ILE A 152 -10.75 -0.86 -1.37
N TRP A 153 -11.97 -0.64 -1.85
CA TRP A 153 -13.13 -1.51 -1.62
C TRP A 153 -13.68 -2.00 -2.98
N PRO A 154 -13.22 -3.15 -3.46
CA PRO A 154 -13.55 -3.65 -4.79
C PRO A 154 -15.04 -3.84 -5.04
N GLU A 155 -15.78 -4.41 -4.08
CA GLU A 155 -17.21 -4.70 -4.24
C GLU A 155 -18.05 -3.43 -4.43
N LYS A 156 -17.60 -2.32 -3.84
CA LYS A 156 -18.24 -1.00 -3.99
C LYS A 156 -17.63 -0.16 -5.10
N LYS A 157 -16.54 -0.62 -5.71
CA LYS A 157 -15.76 0.13 -6.71
C LYS A 157 -15.30 1.49 -6.18
N ILE A 158 -14.85 1.53 -4.93
CA ILE A 158 -14.44 2.75 -4.23
C ILE A 158 -12.94 2.73 -3.98
N VAL A 159 -12.30 3.86 -4.24
CA VAL A 159 -10.95 4.19 -3.79
C VAL A 159 -11.03 5.44 -2.93
N VAL A 160 -10.52 5.37 -1.71
CA VAL A 160 -10.44 6.51 -0.78
C VAL A 160 -8.97 6.81 -0.51
N VAL A 161 -8.61 8.07 -0.60
CA VAL A 161 -7.29 8.56 -0.19
C VAL A 161 -7.46 9.51 0.98
N ILE A 162 -6.72 9.22 2.05
CA ILE A 162 -6.63 10.07 3.21
C ILE A 162 -5.17 10.52 3.34
N THR A 163 -4.96 11.82 3.45
CA THR A 163 -3.65 12.40 3.71
C THR A 163 -3.68 13.15 5.03
N GLY A 164 -2.63 13.06 5.82
CA GLY A 164 -2.54 13.71 7.12
C GLY A 164 -1.10 13.92 7.54
N TRP A 165 -0.90 14.68 8.60
CA TRP A 165 0.39 14.88 9.25
C TRP A 165 0.25 14.73 10.76
N ASN A 166 -0.16 13.54 11.19
CA ASN A 166 -0.38 13.21 12.61
C ASN A 166 0.70 12.28 13.13
N ILE A 167 1.91 12.79 13.28
CA ILE A 167 3.05 11.96 13.73
C ILE A 167 2.93 11.60 15.21
N ASP A 168 2.37 12.51 16.02
CA ASP A 168 2.31 12.39 17.48
C ASP A 168 1.02 11.78 18.03
N LYS A 169 0.05 11.46 17.19
CA LYS A 169 -1.23 10.87 17.59
C LYS A 169 -1.52 9.59 16.85
N PRO A 170 -2.12 8.60 17.52
CA PRO A 170 -2.57 7.39 16.83
C PRO A 170 -3.54 7.79 15.72
N ASN A 171 -3.17 7.48 14.52
CA ASN A 171 -3.94 7.81 13.33
C ASN A 171 -4.98 6.73 13.11
N LYS A 172 -6.23 7.13 13.07
CA LYS A 172 -7.35 6.24 12.82
C LYS A 172 -8.11 6.69 11.57
N PRO A 173 -7.49 6.62 10.37
CA PRO A 173 -8.16 6.91 9.12
C PRO A 173 -9.39 6.02 8.92
N GLU A 174 -9.38 4.86 9.55
CA GLU A 174 -10.48 3.92 9.61
C GLU A 174 -11.74 4.57 10.18
N GLU A 175 -11.63 5.39 11.23
CA GLU A 175 -12.79 6.07 11.81
C GLU A 175 -13.45 7.04 10.83
N ILE A 176 -12.66 7.71 10.00
CA ILE A 176 -13.17 8.59 8.93
C ILE A 176 -13.87 7.74 7.85
N PHE A 177 -13.22 6.68 7.42
CA PHE A 177 -13.79 5.77 6.44
C PHE A 177 -15.10 5.16 6.93
N ASP A 178 -15.10 4.64 8.14
CA ASP A 178 -16.28 4.06 8.79
C ASP A 178 -17.43 5.05 8.91
N LYS A 179 -17.12 6.26 9.39
CA LYS A 179 -18.15 7.27 9.67
C LYS A 179 -18.82 7.82 8.41
N TYR A 180 -18.09 7.91 7.29
CA TYR A 180 -18.57 8.66 6.12
C TYR A 180 -18.70 7.82 4.84
N ILE A 181 -18.13 6.62 4.79
CA ILE A 181 -18.04 5.83 3.55
C ILE A 181 -18.66 4.43 3.70
N ALA A 182 -18.48 3.78 4.84
CA ALA A 182 -18.83 2.37 5.03
C ALA A 182 -20.29 2.10 5.44
N TYR A 183 -21.19 3.07 5.27
CA TYR A 183 -22.64 2.92 5.50
C TYR A 183 -23.36 2.32 4.31
#